data_c25188b826cdd0dcff0992cf81f44122
#
_entry.id   c25188b826cdd0dcff0992cf81f44122
#
_cell.length_a   1.000
_cell.length_b   1.000
_cell.length_c   1.000
_cell.angle_alpha   90.00
_cell.angle_beta   90.00
_cell.angle_gamma   90.00
#
_symmetry.space_group_name_H-M   'P 1'
#
loop_
_entity.id
_entity.type
_entity.pdbx_description
1 polymer ?
#
loop_
_entity_poly.entity_id
_entity_poly.type
_entity_poly.pdbx_seq_one_letter_code
_entity_poly.pdbx_strand_id
1 'polypeptide(L)'
;MTETTERLTHLEDMLSQVAYAQLQANVSIEKLSREMIEFKNEMREFKDEMREYKNWSKQQIITMNRQWGDLANKLGTVVEDMVAPNIPRIAKTYFGCPDLDYIAVRVKKKSAKNKAKRREFDVIAVCEGIFILNETKSSPETRDIDQFAQFIQSNELFDYFPEYEGCRICPVFSSLYLDDSLVTYLTRKGIYALTLKDDTMDIVNFTACST
;
A
#
# COMPACT_ATOMS: atom_id res chain seq x y z
N MET A 1 49.53 26.44 82.01
CA MET A 1 49.71 25.06 81.48
C MET A 1 48.37 24.35 81.24
N THR A 2 47.29 24.65 81.92
CA THR A 2 45.95 24.03 81.74
C THR A 2 45.28 24.34 80.36
N GLU A 3 45.31 25.57 79.91
CA GLU A 3 44.64 26.03 78.66
C GLU A 3 45.21 25.40 77.39
N THR A 4 46.52 25.21 77.36
CA THR A 4 47.20 24.56 76.23
C THR A 4 46.91 23.07 76.10
N THR A 5 46.71 22.40 77.26
CA THR A 5 46.38 20.99 77.32
C THR A 5 44.91 20.76 76.90
N GLU A 6 43.99 21.60 77.30
CA GLU A 6 42.57 21.55 76.88
C GLU A 6 42.41 21.80 75.40
N ARG A 7 43.18 22.72 74.80
CA ARG A 7 43.18 22.96 73.33
C ARG A 7 43.76 21.77 72.54
N LEU A 8 44.79 21.11 73.08
CA LEU A 8 45.35 19.91 72.47
C LEU A 8 44.36 18.76 72.49
N THR A 9 43.68 18.47 73.57
CA THR A 9 42.67 17.44 73.71
C THR A 9 41.47 17.71 72.72
N HIS A 10 41.06 18.96 72.58
CA HIS A 10 39.99 19.35 71.67
C HIS A 10 40.42 19.15 70.22
N LEU A 11 41.68 19.46 69.82
CA LEU A 11 42.21 19.21 68.52
C LEU A 11 42.32 17.71 68.15
N GLU A 12 42.70 16.88 69.13
CA GLU A 12 42.77 15.42 68.99
C GLU A 12 41.36 14.84 68.77
N ASP A 13 40.35 15.33 69.49
CA ASP A 13 38.95 14.91 69.29
C ASP A 13 38.44 15.33 67.91
N MET A 14 38.71 16.55 67.47
CA MET A 14 38.33 17.02 66.15
C MET A 14 39.03 16.20 65.01
N LEU A 15 40.31 15.92 65.16
CA LEU A 15 41.06 15.08 64.23
C LEU A 15 40.48 13.66 64.14
N SER A 16 40.09 13.06 65.26
CA SER A 16 39.44 11.75 65.30
C SER A 16 38.10 11.76 64.60
N GLN A 17 37.29 12.80 64.82
CA GLN A 17 36.00 12.96 64.12
C GLN A 17 36.17 13.12 62.61
N VAL A 18 37.15 13.93 62.17
CA VAL A 18 37.47 14.11 60.74
C VAL A 18 37.96 12.81 60.13
N ALA A 19 38.86 12.09 60.79
CA ALA A 19 39.34 10.81 60.30
C ALA A 19 38.22 9.77 60.15
N TYR A 20 37.29 9.72 61.11
CA TYR A 20 36.12 8.85 61.02
C TYR A 20 35.17 9.25 59.87
N ALA A 21 34.88 10.54 59.72
CA ALA A 21 34.08 11.05 58.61
C ALA A 21 34.70 10.76 57.25
N GLN A 22 36.03 10.87 57.15
CA GLN A 22 36.76 10.56 55.94
C GLN A 22 36.70 9.05 55.59
N LEU A 23 36.80 8.19 56.58
CA LEU A 23 36.66 6.76 56.40
C LEU A 23 35.25 6.40 55.88
N GLN A 24 34.20 6.97 56.47
CA GLN A 24 32.82 6.79 56.03
C GLN A 24 32.58 7.29 54.59
N ALA A 25 33.17 8.46 54.26
CA ALA A 25 33.08 9.00 52.89
C ALA A 25 33.79 8.07 51.90
N ASN A 26 34.98 7.54 52.20
CA ASN A 26 35.68 6.60 51.31
C ASN A 26 34.89 5.31 51.08
N VAL A 27 34.27 4.71 52.12
CA VAL A 27 33.40 3.53 51.97
C VAL A 27 32.22 3.83 51.08
N SER A 28 31.61 5.01 51.24
CA SER A 28 30.45 5.43 50.41
C SER A 28 30.86 5.64 48.94
N ILE A 29 32.04 6.25 48.68
CA ILE A 29 32.59 6.43 47.35
C ILE A 29 32.89 5.10 46.66
N GLU A 30 33.48 4.13 47.39
CA GLU A 30 33.71 2.79 46.86
C GLU A 30 32.40 2.06 46.48
N LYS A 31 31.35 2.19 47.33
CA LYS A 31 30.05 1.63 47.06
C LYS A 31 29.44 2.25 45.80
N LEU A 32 29.39 3.59 45.71
CA LEU A 32 28.90 4.31 44.53
C LEU A 32 29.67 3.95 43.26
N SER A 33 30.99 3.80 43.36
CA SER A 33 31.79 3.39 42.22
C SER A 33 31.44 2.02 41.68
N ARG A 34 31.13 1.04 42.55
CA ARG A 34 30.66 -0.29 42.15
C ARG A 34 29.29 -0.21 41.48
N GLU A 35 28.34 0.48 42.10
CA GLU A 35 26.99 0.67 41.54
C GLU A 35 27.03 1.39 40.18
N MET A 36 27.92 2.36 40.00
CA MET A 36 28.13 3.02 38.69
C MET A 36 28.68 2.07 37.62
N ILE A 37 29.56 1.16 37.97
CA ILE A 37 30.10 0.16 37.04
C ILE A 37 29.00 -0.82 36.62
N GLU A 38 28.22 -1.31 37.56
CA GLU A 38 27.06 -2.19 37.31
C GLU A 38 26.04 -1.49 36.40
N PHE A 39 25.62 -0.29 36.74
CA PHE A 39 24.71 0.51 35.92
C PHE A 39 25.23 0.75 34.50
N LYS A 40 26.53 1.02 34.35
CA LYS A 40 27.13 1.20 33.03
C LYS A 40 27.06 -0.09 32.18
N ASN A 41 27.23 -1.25 32.81
CA ASN A 41 27.13 -2.53 32.10
C ASN A 41 25.69 -2.82 31.70
N GLU A 42 24.72 -2.64 32.58
CA GLU A 42 23.28 -2.77 32.29
C GLU A 42 22.85 -1.84 31.15
N MET A 43 23.32 -0.59 31.15
CA MET A 43 23.02 0.37 30.08
C MET A 43 23.64 -0.04 28.73
N ARG A 44 24.77 -0.75 28.72
CA ARG A 44 25.33 -1.29 27.48
C ARG A 44 24.48 -2.44 26.95
N GLU A 45 24.13 -3.39 27.79
CA GLU A 45 23.26 -4.50 27.45
C GLU A 45 21.91 -3.99 26.91
N PHE A 46 21.27 -3.08 27.61
CA PHE A 46 20.04 -2.45 27.15
C PHE A 46 20.18 -1.76 25.77
N LYS A 47 21.28 -1.07 25.57
CA LYS A 47 21.55 -0.42 24.25
C LYS A 47 21.67 -1.45 23.13
N ASP A 48 22.32 -2.56 23.37
CA ASP A 48 22.49 -3.62 22.38
C ASP A 48 21.18 -4.33 22.10
N GLU A 49 20.37 -4.65 23.10
CA GLU A 49 19.00 -5.17 22.96
C GLU A 49 18.10 -4.23 22.18
N MET A 50 18.15 -2.93 22.46
CA MET A 50 17.38 -1.93 21.71
C MET A 50 17.80 -1.83 20.24
N ARG A 51 19.08 -2.06 19.96
CA ARG A 51 19.58 -2.08 18.58
C ARG A 51 19.07 -3.32 17.84
N GLU A 52 19.09 -4.48 18.48
CA GLU A 52 18.56 -5.72 17.93
C GLU A 52 17.04 -5.62 17.70
N TYR A 53 16.29 -5.11 18.68
CA TYR A 53 14.85 -4.88 18.56
C TYR A 53 14.52 -3.92 17.39
N LYS A 54 15.27 -2.85 17.24
CA LYS A 54 15.10 -1.90 16.12
C LYS A 54 15.33 -2.58 14.76
N ASN A 55 16.33 -3.45 14.65
CA ASN A 55 16.62 -4.17 13.42
C ASN A 55 15.54 -5.22 13.14
N TRP A 56 15.12 -5.98 14.14
CA TRP A 56 14.02 -6.93 14.04
C TRP A 56 12.72 -6.25 13.62
N SER A 57 12.34 -5.14 14.25
CA SER A 57 11.14 -4.37 13.93
C SER A 57 11.14 -3.89 12.45
N LYS A 58 12.29 -3.39 11.97
CA LYS A 58 12.43 -3.00 10.55
C LYS A 58 12.19 -4.18 9.61
N GLN A 59 12.75 -5.35 9.91
CA GLN A 59 12.57 -6.56 9.10
C GLN A 59 11.10 -7.01 9.09
N GLN A 60 10.42 -6.93 10.23
CA GLN A 60 8.99 -7.26 10.32
C GLN A 60 8.14 -6.33 9.43
N ILE A 61 8.42 -5.01 9.44
CA ILE A 61 7.71 -4.04 8.59
C ILE A 61 7.92 -4.35 7.11
N ILE A 62 9.16 -4.65 6.69
CA ILE A 62 9.47 -5.01 5.30
C ILE A 62 8.71 -6.28 4.88
N THR A 63 8.73 -7.31 5.73
CA THR A 63 8.04 -8.58 5.47
C THR A 63 6.54 -8.38 5.36
N MET A 64 5.96 -7.62 6.28
CA MET A 64 4.53 -7.29 6.29
C MET A 64 4.13 -6.52 5.02
N ASN A 65 4.90 -5.49 4.64
CA ASN A 65 4.61 -4.72 3.41
C ASN A 65 4.67 -5.61 2.16
N ARG A 66 5.60 -6.56 2.10
CA ARG A 66 5.67 -7.53 1.01
C ARG A 66 4.44 -8.44 0.97
N GLN A 67 4.03 -8.97 2.12
CA GLN A 67 2.82 -9.81 2.21
C GLN A 67 1.56 -9.04 1.82
N TRP A 68 1.43 -7.77 2.22
CA TRP A 68 0.33 -6.89 1.79
C TRP A 68 0.36 -6.64 0.28
N GLY A 69 1.52 -6.42 -0.31
CA GLY A 69 1.66 -6.28 -1.77
C GLY A 69 1.24 -7.55 -2.52
N ASP A 70 1.68 -8.71 -2.06
CA ASP A 70 1.30 -10.01 -2.64
C ASP A 70 -0.21 -10.28 -2.51
N LEU A 71 -0.82 -9.91 -1.38
CA LEU A 71 -2.27 -10.03 -1.17
C LEU A 71 -3.05 -9.09 -2.10
N ALA A 72 -2.63 -7.84 -2.21
CA ALA A 72 -3.27 -6.86 -3.10
C ALA A 72 -3.23 -7.32 -4.57
N ASN A 73 -2.09 -7.86 -5.01
CA ASN A 73 -1.95 -8.42 -6.36
C ASN A 73 -2.89 -9.62 -6.58
N LYS A 74 -3.01 -10.52 -5.61
CA LYS A 74 -3.93 -11.66 -5.67
C LYS A 74 -5.39 -11.21 -5.74
N LEU A 75 -5.77 -10.19 -4.95
CA LEU A 75 -7.11 -9.63 -4.99
C LEU A 75 -7.42 -9.02 -6.36
N GLY A 76 -6.48 -8.31 -6.99
CA GLY A 76 -6.64 -7.81 -8.36
C GLY A 76 -6.99 -8.93 -9.34
N THR A 77 -6.23 -10.03 -9.31
CA THR A 77 -6.48 -11.20 -10.16
C THR A 77 -7.86 -11.83 -9.91
N VAL A 78 -8.29 -11.94 -8.63
CA VAL A 78 -9.62 -12.48 -8.29
C VAL A 78 -10.73 -11.61 -8.87
N VAL A 79 -10.61 -10.27 -8.79
CA VAL A 79 -11.62 -9.36 -9.36
C VAL A 79 -11.71 -9.53 -10.88
N GLU A 80 -10.59 -9.62 -11.59
CA GLU A 80 -10.58 -9.90 -13.03
C GLU A 80 -11.25 -11.24 -13.37
N ASP A 81 -10.98 -12.29 -12.58
CA ASP A 81 -11.58 -13.61 -12.74
C ASP A 81 -13.09 -13.62 -12.49
N MET A 82 -13.59 -12.67 -11.68
CA MET A 82 -15.03 -12.48 -11.48
C MET A 82 -15.67 -11.64 -12.59
N VAL A 83 -14.96 -10.67 -13.15
CA VAL A 83 -15.44 -9.78 -14.21
C VAL A 83 -15.55 -10.52 -15.55
N ALA A 84 -14.51 -11.22 -15.96
CA ALA A 84 -14.40 -11.80 -17.29
C ALA A 84 -15.59 -12.71 -17.69
N PRO A 85 -16.10 -13.63 -16.84
CA PRO A 85 -17.25 -14.47 -17.18
C PRO A 85 -18.57 -13.70 -17.37
N ASN A 86 -18.67 -12.48 -16.83
CA ASN A 86 -19.85 -11.64 -16.97
C ASN A 86 -19.88 -10.82 -18.27
N ILE A 87 -18.73 -10.62 -18.93
CA ILE A 87 -18.62 -9.78 -20.12
C ILE A 87 -19.54 -10.25 -21.27
N PRO A 88 -19.68 -11.55 -21.61
CA PRO A 88 -20.60 -11.96 -22.67
C PRO A 88 -22.06 -11.58 -22.36
N ARG A 89 -22.51 -11.75 -21.13
CA ARG A 89 -23.86 -11.33 -20.72
C ARG A 89 -24.02 -9.81 -20.81
N ILE A 90 -23.04 -9.05 -20.34
CA ILE A 90 -23.02 -7.58 -20.41
C ILE A 90 -23.05 -7.11 -21.87
N ALA A 91 -22.23 -7.69 -22.74
CA ALA A 91 -22.19 -7.40 -24.17
C ALA A 91 -23.57 -7.57 -24.82
N LYS A 92 -24.19 -8.70 -24.57
CA LYS A 92 -25.53 -8.99 -25.08
C LYS A 92 -26.60 -8.04 -24.54
N THR A 93 -26.59 -7.79 -23.21
CA THR A 93 -27.67 -7.04 -22.55
C THR A 93 -27.60 -5.55 -22.86
N TYR A 94 -26.42 -4.98 -22.88
CA TYR A 94 -26.24 -3.52 -22.92
C TYR A 94 -25.70 -2.98 -24.24
N PHE A 95 -24.91 -3.77 -24.98
CA PHE A 95 -24.23 -3.27 -26.18
C PHE A 95 -24.78 -3.86 -27.49
N GLY A 96 -25.78 -4.74 -27.39
CA GLY A 96 -26.42 -5.33 -28.58
C GLY A 96 -25.54 -6.37 -29.27
N CYS A 97 -24.63 -7.01 -28.53
CA CYS A 97 -23.73 -8.05 -29.00
C CYS A 97 -24.23 -9.44 -28.56
N PRO A 98 -25.08 -10.10 -29.33
CA PRO A 98 -25.62 -11.42 -28.96
C PRO A 98 -24.54 -12.50 -28.93
N ASP A 99 -23.57 -12.41 -29.86
CA ASP A 99 -22.42 -13.30 -29.96
C ASP A 99 -21.14 -12.46 -30.07
N LEU A 100 -20.05 -12.92 -29.43
CA LEU A 100 -18.76 -12.27 -29.46
C LEU A 100 -17.86 -12.93 -30.51
N ASP A 101 -17.34 -12.13 -31.43
CA ASP A 101 -16.33 -12.58 -32.42
C ASP A 101 -15.01 -12.91 -31.73
N TYR A 102 -14.69 -12.15 -30.65
CA TYR A 102 -13.47 -12.32 -29.91
C TYR A 102 -13.64 -11.89 -28.44
N ILE A 103 -13.09 -12.66 -27.52
CA ILE A 103 -12.92 -12.32 -26.12
C ILE A 103 -11.55 -12.78 -25.64
N ALA A 104 -10.88 -11.93 -24.89
CA ALA A 104 -9.61 -12.29 -24.29
C ALA A 104 -9.40 -11.57 -22.96
N VAL A 105 -8.68 -12.24 -22.07
CA VAL A 105 -8.40 -11.81 -20.69
C VAL A 105 -6.89 -11.69 -20.50
N ARG A 106 -6.44 -10.66 -19.82
CA ARG A 106 -5.00 -10.40 -19.51
C ARG A 106 -4.11 -10.42 -20.74
N VAL A 107 -4.54 -9.69 -21.75
CA VAL A 107 -3.84 -9.65 -23.04
C VAL A 107 -2.67 -8.67 -22.96
N LYS A 108 -1.47 -9.17 -23.21
CA LYS A 108 -0.26 -8.34 -23.36
C LYS A 108 0.03 -8.07 -24.81
N LYS A 109 -0.14 -6.83 -25.27
CA LYS A 109 0.13 -6.40 -26.63
C LYS A 109 1.29 -5.40 -26.70
N LYS A 110 1.99 -5.40 -27.83
CA LYS A 110 2.95 -4.35 -28.21
C LYS A 110 2.25 -3.39 -29.14
N SER A 111 2.53 -2.10 -29.03
CA SER A 111 2.03 -1.11 -29.96
C SER A 111 2.63 -1.36 -31.36
N ALA A 112 1.77 -1.32 -32.37
CA ALA A 112 2.20 -1.42 -33.80
C ALA A 112 3.05 -0.21 -34.22
N LYS A 113 2.74 0.99 -33.67
CA LYS A 113 3.49 2.23 -33.94
C LYS A 113 4.80 2.32 -33.17
N ASN A 114 4.85 1.80 -31.92
CA ASN A 114 6.03 1.84 -31.09
C ASN A 114 6.28 0.50 -30.40
N LYS A 115 7.15 -0.32 -30.97
CA LYS A 115 7.46 -1.67 -30.47
C LYS A 115 8.05 -1.72 -29.03
N ALA A 116 8.53 -0.59 -28.49
CA ALA A 116 9.00 -0.49 -27.12
C ALA A 116 7.84 -0.35 -26.12
N LYS A 117 6.69 0.21 -26.55
CA LYS A 117 5.49 0.31 -25.72
C LYS A 117 4.77 -1.04 -25.66
N ARG A 118 4.54 -1.50 -24.42
CA ARG A 118 3.73 -2.70 -24.13
C ARG A 118 2.64 -2.30 -23.14
N ARG A 119 1.46 -2.88 -23.32
CA ARG A 119 0.34 -2.72 -22.38
C ARG A 119 -0.35 -4.05 -22.15
N GLU A 120 -0.80 -4.25 -20.94
CA GLU A 120 -1.71 -5.30 -20.57
C GLU A 120 -3.14 -4.75 -20.56
N PHE A 121 -4.07 -5.54 -21.06
CA PHE A 121 -5.50 -5.24 -21.11
C PHE A 121 -6.22 -6.32 -20.32
N ASP A 122 -7.01 -5.94 -19.34
CA ASP A 122 -7.63 -6.88 -18.40
C ASP A 122 -8.65 -7.77 -19.09
N VAL A 123 -9.65 -7.16 -19.76
CA VAL A 123 -10.59 -7.89 -20.62
C VAL A 123 -10.89 -7.07 -21.87
N ILE A 124 -10.87 -7.72 -23.01
CA ILE A 124 -11.35 -7.19 -24.27
C ILE A 124 -12.40 -8.12 -24.86
N ALA A 125 -13.42 -7.56 -25.48
CA ALA A 125 -14.40 -8.31 -26.24
C ALA A 125 -14.81 -7.52 -27.49
N VAL A 126 -15.03 -8.22 -28.60
CA VAL A 126 -15.35 -7.61 -29.89
C VAL A 126 -16.54 -8.31 -30.50
N CYS A 127 -17.45 -7.54 -31.07
CA CYS A 127 -18.56 -8.00 -31.88
C CYS A 127 -18.96 -6.91 -32.89
N GLU A 128 -19.29 -7.27 -34.11
CA GLU A 128 -19.95 -6.45 -35.15
C GLU A 128 -19.65 -4.92 -35.09
N GLY A 129 -18.37 -4.54 -35.09
CA GLY A 129 -17.96 -3.12 -35.04
C GLY A 129 -18.00 -2.47 -33.67
N ILE A 130 -18.16 -3.23 -32.60
CA ILE A 130 -18.09 -2.78 -31.19
C ILE A 130 -16.84 -3.40 -30.54
N PHE A 131 -16.05 -2.56 -29.89
CA PHE A 131 -14.89 -2.97 -29.10
C PHE A 131 -15.16 -2.64 -27.62
N ILE A 132 -15.44 -3.66 -26.82
CA ILE A 132 -15.59 -3.51 -25.36
C ILE A 132 -14.21 -3.61 -24.75
N LEU A 133 -13.78 -2.54 -24.07
CA LEU A 133 -12.53 -2.48 -23.33
C LEU A 133 -12.83 -2.36 -21.86
N ASN A 134 -12.46 -3.36 -21.08
CA ASN A 134 -12.65 -3.37 -19.64
C ASN A 134 -11.31 -3.21 -18.92
N GLU A 135 -11.26 -2.24 -18.01
CA GLU A 135 -10.20 -2.04 -17.02
C GLU A 135 -10.73 -2.40 -15.63
N THR A 136 -9.98 -3.17 -14.87
CA THR A 136 -10.41 -3.71 -13.56
C THR A 136 -9.50 -3.22 -12.45
N LYS A 137 -10.08 -2.78 -11.34
CA LYS A 137 -9.33 -2.39 -10.15
C LYS A 137 -9.97 -2.97 -8.89
N SER A 138 -9.16 -3.53 -8.01
CA SER A 138 -9.62 -4.01 -6.69
C SER A 138 -9.89 -2.88 -5.71
N SER A 139 -9.16 -1.78 -5.82
CA SER A 139 -9.28 -0.56 -5.01
C SER A 139 -9.22 0.65 -5.93
N PRO A 140 -10.34 1.02 -6.58
CA PRO A 140 -10.36 2.10 -7.56
C PRO A 140 -10.20 3.48 -6.94
N GLU A 141 -9.41 4.32 -7.60
CA GLU A 141 -9.24 5.73 -7.30
C GLU A 141 -9.60 6.59 -8.52
N THR A 142 -9.92 7.87 -8.30
CA THR A 142 -10.20 8.82 -9.41
C THR A 142 -9.05 8.91 -10.39
N ARG A 143 -7.81 8.77 -9.93
CA ARG A 143 -6.61 8.75 -10.79
C ARG A 143 -6.61 7.59 -11.79
N ASP A 144 -7.08 6.41 -11.38
CA ASP A 144 -7.17 5.25 -12.29
C ASP A 144 -8.19 5.49 -13.38
N ILE A 145 -9.32 6.10 -13.03
CA ILE A 145 -10.38 6.50 -13.97
C ILE A 145 -9.86 7.55 -14.95
N ASP A 146 -9.12 8.55 -14.50
CA ASP A 146 -8.52 9.57 -15.36
C ASP A 146 -7.52 8.99 -16.34
N GLN A 147 -6.65 8.09 -15.90
CA GLN A 147 -5.69 7.41 -16.75
C GLN A 147 -6.39 6.57 -17.83
N PHE A 148 -7.45 5.85 -17.45
CA PHE A 148 -8.25 5.07 -18.38
C PHE A 148 -9.00 5.97 -19.38
N ALA A 149 -9.66 7.03 -18.91
CA ALA A 149 -10.33 8.02 -19.76
C ALA A 149 -9.35 8.66 -20.77
N GLN A 150 -8.17 9.08 -20.32
CA GLN A 150 -7.14 9.64 -21.19
C GLN A 150 -6.69 8.64 -22.27
N PHE A 151 -6.52 7.38 -21.89
CA PHE A 151 -6.15 6.33 -22.84
C PHE A 151 -7.23 6.15 -23.92
N ILE A 152 -8.52 6.15 -23.54
CA ILE A 152 -9.63 6.07 -24.51
C ILE A 152 -9.64 7.30 -25.43
N GLN A 153 -9.52 8.50 -24.86
CA GLN A 153 -9.55 9.77 -25.63
C GLN A 153 -8.36 9.92 -26.57
N SER A 154 -7.19 9.37 -26.22
CA SER A 154 -5.99 9.43 -27.07
C SER A 154 -6.10 8.57 -28.34
N ASN A 155 -7.09 7.70 -28.43
CA ASN A 155 -7.25 6.72 -29.50
C ASN A 155 -6.07 5.73 -29.63
N GLU A 156 -5.20 5.67 -28.60
CA GLU A 156 -4.04 4.76 -28.59
C GLU A 156 -4.42 3.28 -28.63
N LEU A 157 -5.68 2.95 -28.34
CA LEU A 157 -6.16 1.57 -28.36
C LEU A 157 -5.86 0.90 -29.72
N PHE A 158 -6.10 1.60 -30.82
CA PHE A 158 -5.90 1.05 -32.16
C PHE A 158 -4.42 0.96 -32.58
N ASP A 159 -3.53 1.56 -31.79
CA ASP A 159 -2.08 1.29 -31.94
C ASP A 159 -1.72 -0.13 -31.46
N TYR A 160 -2.53 -0.70 -30.57
CA TYR A 160 -2.38 -2.08 -30.07
C TYR A 160 -3.26 -3.08 -30.81
N PHE A 161 -4.38 -2.62 -31.36
CA PHE A 161 -5.38 -3.42 -32.05
C PHE A 161 -5.76 -2.78 -33.40
N PRO A 162 -4.81 -2.64 -34.34
CA PRO A 162 -5.08 -1.99 -35.64
C PRO A 162 -6.14 -2.73 -36.45
N GLU A 163 -6.32 -4.04 -36.22
CA GLU A 163 -7.34 -4.87 -36.86
C GLU A 163 -8.78 -4.45 -36.52
N TYR A 164 -8.99 -3.68 -35.47
CA TYR A 164 -10.29 -3.19 -35.03
C TYR A 164 -10.45 -1.67 -35.18
N GLU A 165 -9.58 -1.04 -36.00
CA GLU A 165 -9.70 0.39 -36.27
C GLU A 165 -11.06 0.70 -36.90
N GLY A 166 -11.77 1.70 -36.35
CA GLY A 166 -13.12 2.06 -36.76
C GLY A 166 -14.24 1.43 -35.94
N CYS A 167 -13.95 0.46 -35.05
CA CYS A 167 -14.93 -0.03 -34.10
C CYS A 167 -15.29 1.06 -33.07
N ARG A 168 -16.57 1.05 -32.64
CA ARG A 168 -17.01 1.88 -31.53
C ARG A 168 -16.47 1.32 -30.22
N ILE A 169 -15.68 2.11 -29.50
CA ILE A 169 -15.16 1.72 -28.19
C ILE A 169 -16.28 1.85 -27.16
N CYS A 170 -16.54 0.79 -26.41
CA CYS A 170 -17.39 0.76 -25.22
C CYS A 170 -16.47 0.59 -23.98
N PRO A 171 -16.05 1.70 -23.32
CA PRO A 171 -15.17 1.63 -22.16
C PRO A 171 -15.93 1.20 -20.92
N VAL A 172 -15.48 0.15 -20.27
CA VAL A 172 -16.04 -0.40 -19.03
C VAL A 172 -14.97 -0.34 -17.96
N PHE A 173 -15.31 0.18 -16.80
CA PHE A 173 -14.43 0.20 -15.64
C PHE A 173 -15.07 -0.64 -14.53
N SER A 174 -14.35 -1.64 -14.04
CA SER A 174 -14.88 -2.68 -13.16
C SER A 174 -14.20 -2.67 -11.78
N SER A 175 -15.03 -2.89 -10.77
CA SER A 175 -14.60 -3.21 -9.40
C SER A 175 -15.64 -4.04 -8.70
N LEU A 176 -15.27 -4.76 -7.65
CA LEU A 176 -16.26 -5.44 -6.78
C LEU A 176 -17.18 -4.43 -6.09
N TYR A 177 -16.64 -3.27 -5.76
CA TYR A 177 -17.41 -2.17 -5.16
C TYR A 177 -17.00 -0.84 -5.79
N LEU A 178 -18.01 -0.07 -6.19
CA LEU A 178 -17.90 1.31 -6.64
C LEU A 178 -18.87 2.15 -5.83
N ASP A 179 -18.37 3.13 -5.10
CA ASP A 179 -19.22 4.08 -4.41
C ASP A 179 -19.92 5.04 -5.40
N ASP A 180 -20.98 5.69 -4.96
CA ASP A 180 -21.80 6.58 -5.80
C ASP A 180 -20.99 7.75 -6.40
N SER A 181 -19.95 8.20 -5.72
CA SER A 181 -19.09 9.28 -6.20
C SER A 181 -18.24 8.82 -7.38
N LEU A 182 -17.68 7.63 -7.32
CA LEU A 182 -16.92 7.02 -8.42
C LEU A 182 -17.85 6.67 -9.60
N VAL A 183 -19.04 6.14 -9.34
CA VAL A 183 -20.05 5.89 -10.40
C VAL A 183 -20.41 7.18 -11.11
N THR A 184 -20.69 8.26 -10.37
CA THR A 184 -20.95 9.59 -10.93
C THR A 184 -19.77 10.10 -11.75
N TYR A 185 -18.56 9.89 -11.26
CA TYR A 185 -17.34 10.33 -11.94
C TYR A 185 -17.10 9.56 -13.26
N LEU A 186 -17.28 8.24 -13.26
CA LEU A 186 -17.22 7.40 -14.46
C LEU A 186 -18.27 7.85 -15.49
N THR A 187 -19.50 8.11 -15.04
CA THR A 187 -20.59 8.58 -15.90
C THR A 187 -20.24 9.89 -16.61
N ARG A 188 -19.67 10.85 -15.90
CA ARG A 188 -19.21 12.13 -16.48
C ARG A 188 -18.10 11.96 -17.53
N LYS A 189 -17.31 10.87 -17.43
CA LYS A 189 -16.26 10.53 -18.40
C LYS A 189 -16.79 9.68 -19.58
N GLY A 190 -18.07 9.29 -19.57
CA GLY A 190 -18.66 8.39 -20.58
C GLY A 190 -18.16 6.95 -20.47
N ILE A 191 -17.79 6.53 -19.24
CA ILE A 191 -17.29 5.18 -18.94
C ILE A 191 -18.36 4.40 -18.19
N TYR A 192 -18.66 3.20 -18.64
CA TYR A 192 -19.62 2.31 -18.00
C TYR A 192 -19.04 1.72 -16.71
N ALA A 193 -19.79 1.84 -15.61
CA ALA A 193 -19.42 1.36 -14.29
C ALA A 193 -19.97 -0.06 -14.09
N LEU A 194 -19.10 -1.06 -14.04
CA LEU A 194 -19.44 -2.46 -13.79
C LEU A 194 -19.06 -2.83 -12.37
N THR A 195 -20.02 -3.20 -11.54
CA THR A 195 -19.79 -3.57 -10.15
C THR A 195 -20.71 -4.69 -9.72
N LEU A 196 -20.41 -5.28 -8.55
CA LEU A 196 -21.26 -6.34 -7.99
C LEU A 196 -22.60 -5.73 -7.57
N LYS A 197 -23.68 -6.29 -8.08
CA LYS A 197 -25.07 -5.97 -7.73
C LYS A 197 -25.76 -7.27 -7.38
N ASP A 198 -26.25 -7.37 -6.15
CA ASP A 198 -26.76 -8.61 -5.59
C ASP A 198 -25.69 -9.73 -5.73
N ASP A 199 -25.93 -10.75 -6.52
CA ASP A 199 -25.03 -11.89 -6.71
C ASP A 199 -24.28 -11.88 -8.05
N THR A 200 -24.41 -10.81 -8.87
CA THR A 200 -23.78 -10.73 -10.20
C THR A 200 -23.14 -9.39 -10.48
N MET A 201 -22.13 -9.38 -11.35
CA MET A 201 -21.56 -8.12 -11.85
C MET A 201 -22.52 -7.48 -12.85
N ASP A 202 -22.88 -6.20 -12.66
CA ASP A 202 -23.79 -5.50 -13.56
C ASP A 202 -23.40 -4.03 -13.78
N ILE A 203 -23.83 -3.46 -14.94
CA ILE A 203 -23.60 -2.04 -15.23
C ILE A 203 -24.65 -1.20 -14.49
N VAL A 204 -24.15 -0.29 -13.63
CA VAL A 204 -25.03 0.52 -12.75
C VAL A 204 -25.35 1.92 -13.29
N ASN A 205 -24.69 2.36 -14.37
CA ASN A 205 -24.85 3.70 -14.95
C ASN A 205 -25.20 3.70 -16.45
N PHE A 206 -25.72 2.61 -16.99
CA PHE A 206 -25.92 2.46 -18.44
C PHE A 206 -26.79 3.57 -19.03
N THR A 207 -27.96 3.84 -18.45
CA THR A 207 -28.91 4.83 -18.96
C THR A 207 -28.31 6.24 -19.01
N ALA A 208 -27.46 6.58 -18.04
CA ALA A 208 -26.85 7.89 -17.93
C ALA A 208 -25.62 8.09 -18.88
N CYS A 209 -25.03 6.99 -19.36
CA CYS A 209 -23.93 7.04 -20.35
C CYS A 209 -24.42 6.93 -21.81
N SER A 210 -25.68 6.52 -22.01
CA SER A 210 -26.26 6.30 -23.35
C SER A 210 -26.96 7.53 -23.92
N THR A 211 -27.02 8.62 -23.15
CA THR A 211 -27.51 9.94 -23.55
C THR A 211 -26.38 10.81 -24.02
#